data_e58aa7c34c4769b24e3d4bea52698d08
#
_entry.id   e58aa7c34c4769b24e3d4bea52698d08
#
_cell.length_a   1.000
_cell.length_b   1.000
_cell.length_c   1.000
_cell.angle_alpha   90.00
_cell.angle_beta   90.00
_cell.angle_gamma   90.00
#
_symmetry.space_group_name_H-M   'P 1'
#
loop_
_entity.id
_entity.type
_entity.pdbx_description
1 polymer ?
#
loop_
_entity_poly.entity_id
_entity_poly.type
_entity_poly.pdbx_seq_one_letter_code
_entity_poly.pdbx_strand_id
1 'polypeptide(L)'
;MMLFFTADLHFGDNETIERESRPFTDVSEFEETIVSNVNKVASSEDILYVLGDWINYNCINHPDLEACQKTFEISKRMNPKVVLVLGNNEERIVRDKYDGDFQKMRSDLISRGFEDVIKDGDIEINGEPIHLIHCPVDRKEGVINLFGHTHRWTGLWKPFGLNVGTDLNFFRPFSEKDIIYLLEHKRDWCDKDANCHCM
;
A
#
# COMPACT_ATOMS: atom_id res chain seq x y z
N MET A 1 -1.87 5.91 -19.34
CA MET A 1 -1.65 6.03 -17.88
C MET A 1 -2.69 5.14 -17.21
N MET A 2 -2.26 4.20 -16.43
CA MET A 2 -3.09 3.27 -15.65
C MET A 2 -2.74 3.44 -14.17
N LEU A 3 -3.71 3.23 -13.28
CA LEU A 3 -3.48 3.29 -11.85
C LEU A 3 -3.30 1.87 -11.28
N PHE A 4 -2.34 1.74 -10.38
CA PHE A 4 -2.06 0.52 -9.65
C PHE A 4 -2.07 0.80 -8.15
N PHE A 5 -2.40 -0.21 -7.34
CA PHE A 5 -2.58 -0.08 -5.90
C PHE A 5 -1.95 -1.26 -5.16
N THR A 6 -1.27 -0.98 -4.07
CA THR A 6 -0.78 -1.97 -3.11
C THR A 6 -0.65 -1.34 -1.73
N ALA A 7 -0.38 -2.12 -0.70
CA ALA A 7 -0.12 -1.65 0.66
C ALA A 7 0.73 -2.65 1.44
N ASP A 8 1.21 -2.26 2.61
CA ASP A 8 1.84 -3.13 3.61
C ASP A 8 3.08 -3.86 3.09
N LEU A 9 3.94 -3.14 2.37
CA LEU A 9 5.16 -3.71 1.80
C LEU A 9 6.18 -4.08 2.88
N HIS A 10 6.40 -3.22 3.87
CA HIS A 10 7.35 -3.45 4.96
C HIS A 10 8.75 -3.83 4.46
N PHE A 11 9.26 -3.10 3.49
CA PHE A 11 10.62 -3.30 2.99
C PHE A 11 11.66 -3.19 4.11
N GLY A 12 12.70 -4.01 4.06
CA GLY A 12 13.74 -4.08 5.07
C GLY A 12 13.38 -4.88 6.33
N ASP A 13 12.21 -5.53 6.40
CA ASP A 13 11.72 -6.18 7.61
C ASP A 13 11.54 -7.70 7.46
N ASN A 14 12.53 -8.46 7.92
CA ASN A 14 12.43 -9.92 7.98
C ASN A 14 11.38 -10.43 8.97
N GLU A 15 11.09 -9.68 10.04
CA GLU A 15 10.08 -10.10 11.03
C GLU A 15 8.68 -10.13 10.40
N THR A 16 8.38 -9.21 9.47
CA THR A 16 7.11 -9.23 8.74
C THR A 16 7.00 -10.46 7.82
N ILE A 17 8.11 -10.91 7.20
CA ILE A 17 8.10 -12.15 6.40
C ILE A 17 7.63 -13.33 7.26
N GLU A 18 8.19 -13.49 8.43
CA GLU A 18 7.84 -14.58 9.36
C GLU A 18 6.42 -14.41 9.93
N ARG A 19 6.11 -13.22 10.46
CA ARG A 19 4.82 -12.91 11.12
C ARG A 19 3.64 -13.12 10.17
N GLU A 20 3.76 -12.67 8.94
CA GLU A 20 2.71 -12.79 7.93
C GLU A 20 2.80 -14.11 7.15
N SER A 21 3.76 -14.98 7.48
CA SER A 21 4.04 -16.23 6.78
C SER A 21 4.14 -16.03 5.27
N ARG A 22 4.86 -15.00 4.86
CA ARG A 22 5.13 -14.72 3.45
C ARG A 22 6.04 -15.82 2.88
N PRO A 23 5.82 -16.32 1.66
CA PRO A 23 6.55 -17.47 1.10
C PRO A 23 7.92 -17.07 0.53
N PHE A 24 8.72 -16.35 1.32
CA PHE A 24 10.06 -15.89 0.96
C PHE A 24 11.08 -16.33 2.01
N THR A 25 12.31 -16.57 1.57
CA THR A 25 13.40 -16.98 2.46
C THR A 25 13.92 -15.81 3.30
N ASP A 26 13.85 -14.61 2.74
CA ASP A 26 14.29 -13.37 3.39
C ASP A 26 13.65 -12.15 2.73
N VAL A 27 13.89 -10.96 3.32
CA VAL A 27 13.38 -9.69 2.82
C VAL A 27 13.94 -9.32 1.46
N SER A 28 15.16 -9.74 1.12
CA SER A 28 15.75 -9.42 -0.18
C SER A 28 15.03 -10.13 -1.32
N GLU A 29 14.69 -11.41 -1.16
CA GLU A 29 13.88 -12.15 -2.12
C GLU A 29 12.49 -11.52 -2.28
N PHE A 30 11.89 -11.10 -1.17
CA PHE A 30 10.60 -10.40 -1.18
C PHE A 30 10.68 -9.09 -1.97
N GLU A 31 11.67 -8.22 -1.67
CA GLU A 31 11.87 -6.93 -2.32
C GLU A 31 12.06 -7.09 -3.84
N GLU A 32 12.92 -8.02 -4.27
CA GLU A 32 13.13 -8.33 -5.68
C GLU A 32 11.84 -8.81 -6.36
N THR A 33 11.06 -9.63 -5.66
CA THR A 33 9.78 -10.13 -6.17
C THR A 33 8.77 -8.99 -6.34
N ILE A 34 8.63 -8.09 -5.38
CA ILE A 34 7.72 -6.94 -5.48
C ILE A 34 8.12 -6.05 -6.66
N VAL A 35 9.39 -5.64 -6.74
CA VAL A 35 9.89 -4.80 -7.84
C VAL A 35 9.66 -5.47 -9.20
N SER A 36 9.98 -6.76 -9.31
CA SER A 36 9.77 -7.53 -10.53
C SER A 36 8.29 -7.60 -10.91
N ASN A 37 7.40 -7.86 -9.95
CA ASN A 37 5.95 -7.98 -10.20
C ASN A 37 5.33 -6.65 -10.60
N VAL A 38 5.73 -5.54 -9.98
CA VAL A 38 5.31 -4.18 -10.37
C VAL A 38 5.78 -3.89 -11.80
N ASN A 39 7.06 -4.10 -12.09
CA ASN A 39 7.66 -3.76 -13.38
C ASN A 39 7.15 -4.63 -14.55
N LYS A 40 6.61 -5.82 -14.27
CA LYS A 40 5.97 -6.66 -15.29
C LYS A 40 4.64 -6.11 -15.79
N VAL A 41 3.93 -5.33 -14.95
CA VAL A 41 2.56 -4.91 -15.25
C VAL A 41 2.42 -3.40 -15.46
N ALA A 42 3.36 -2.59 -14.93
CA ALA A 42 3.31 -1.14 -14.97
C ALA A 42 4.52 -0.54 -15.72
N SER A 43 4.28 0.55 -16.43
CA SER A 43 5.27 1.34 -17.18
C SER A 43 5.57 2.68 -16.50
N SER A 44 6.51 3.45 -17.04
CA SER A 44 6.84 4.79 -16.56
C SER A 44 5.73 5.84 -16.73
N GLU A 45 4.72 5.54 -17.53
CA GLU A 45 3.56 6.41 -17.74
C GLU A 45 2.45 6.16 -16.70
N ASP A 46 2.60 5.12 -15.89
CA ASP A 46 1.59 4.67 -14.93
C ASP A 46 1.90 5.17 -13.52
N ILE A 47 0.90 5.11 -12.63
CA ILE A 47 1.04 5.50 -11.23
C ILE A 47 0.78 4.29 -10.34
N LEU A 48 1.69 4.05 -9.40
CA LEU A 48 1.51 3.10 -8.31
C LEU A 48 1.23 3.86 -7.01
N TYR A 49 0.03 3.70 -6.48
CA TYR A 49 -0.30 4.14 -5.13
C TYR A 49 0.06 3.04 -4.13
N VAL A 50 0.92 3.36 -3.16
CA VAL A 50 1.23 2.48 -2.02
C VAL A 50 0.51 3.03 -0.80
N LEU A 51 -0.50 2.32 -0.34
CA LEU A 51 -1.40 2.77 0.72
C LEU A 51 -0.83 2.46 2.10
N GLY A 52 0.35 3.02 2.37
CA GLY A 52 1.04 2.99 3.65
C GLY A 52 1.88 1.74 3.92
N ASP A 53 2.65 1.87 4.98
CA ASP A 53 3.55 0.83 5.49
C ASP A 53 4.53 0.32 4.43
N TRP A 54 5.21 1.29 3.77
CA TRP A 54 6.35 1.02 2.89
C TRP A 54 7.49 0.35 3.65
N ILE A 55 7.78 0.84 4.85
CA ILE A 55 8.82 0.35 5.75
C ILE A 55 8.22 0.02 7.12
N ASN A 56 8.84 -0.87 7.88
CA ASN A 56 8.49 -1.04 9.28
C ASN A 56 9.22 0.01 10.14
N TYR A 57 8.48 0.67 11.04
CA TYR A 57 9.04 1.65 11.98
C TYR A 57 10.18 1.06 12.83
N ASN A 58 10.10 -0.20 13.23
CA ASN A 58 11.13 -0.84 14.03
C ASN A 58 12.50 -0.89 13.33
N CYS A 59 12.53 -0.91 12.00
CA CYS A 59 13.77 -0.81 11.23
C CYS A 59 14.49 0.52 11.44
N ILE A 60 13.78 1.59 11.82
CA ILE A 60 14.33 2.93 12.06
C ILE A 60 15.05 3.02 13.40
N ASN A 61 14.67 2.18 14.35
CA ASN A 61 15.33 2.08 15.65
C ASN A 61 16.48 1.04 15.64
N HIS A 62 16.66 0.34 14.51
CA HIS A 62 17.80 -0.55 14.32
C HIS A 62 19.11 0.25 14.28
N PRO A 63 20.23 -0.31 14.79
CA PRO A 63 21.53 0.38 14.76
C PRO A 63 21.97 0.83 13.35
N ASP A 64 21.46 0.19 12.30
CA ASP A 64 21.70 0.58 10.90
C ASP A 64 20.52 1.37 10.32
N LEU A 65 20.33 2.59 10.81
CA LEU A 65 19.33 3.53 10.30
C LEU A 65 19.52 3.82 8.79
N GLU A 66 20.76 3.82 8.31
CA GLU A 66 21.07 4.08 6.90
C GLU A 66 20.53 2.96 6.01
N ALA A 67 20.66 1.69 6.41
CA ALA A 67 20.09 0.56 5.69
C ALA A 67 18.55 0.67 5.59
N CYS A 68 17.89 1.01 6.70
CA CYS A 68 16.44 1.23 6.70
C CYS A 68 16.03 2.37 5.78
N GLN A 69 16.77 3.48 5.78
CA GLN A 69 16.47 4.62 4.88
C GLN A 69 16.70 4.28 3.40
N LYS A 70 17.63 3.38 3.08
CA LYS A 70 17.88 2.91 1.72
C LYS A 70 16.66 2.18 1.12
N THR A 71 15.80 1.60 1.94
CA THR A 71 14.58 0.95 1.44
C THR A 71 13.65 1.92 0.72
N PHE A 72 13.66 3.21 1.09
CA PHE A 72 12.91 4.22 0.36
C PHE A 72 13.42 4.41 -1.08
N GLU A 73 14.68 4.11 -1.34
CA GLU A 73 15.25 4.21 -2.68
C GLU A 73 14.84 3.04 -3.61
N ILE A 74 14.15 2.02 -3.07
CA ILE A 74 13.55 0.96 -3.88
C ILE A 74 12.54 1.54 -4.88
N SER A 75 11.90 2.67 -4.56
CA SER A 75 11.01 3.39 -5.46
C SER A 75 11.66 3.69 -6.82
N LYS A 76 12.96 4.01 -6.84
CA LYS A 76 13.74 4.28 -8.07
C LYS A 76 13.92 3.06 -8.98
N ARG A 77 13.68 1.85 -8.46
CA ARG A 77 13.78 0.59 -9.20
C ARG A 77 12.46 0.19 -9.86
N MET A 78 11.39 0.88 -9.49
CA MET A 78 10.04 0.65 -10.03
C MET A 78 9.83 1.49 -11.28
N ASN A 79 9.23 0.88 -12.32
CA ASN A 79 8.91 1.60 -13.55
C ASN A 79 7.88 2.72 -13.34
N PRO A 80 6.73 2.47 -12.66
CA PRO A 80 5.71 3.49 -12.50
C PRO A 80 6.15 4.58 -11.52
N LYS A 81 5.50 5.73 -11.63
CA LYS A 81 5.59 6.80 -10.64
C LYS A 81 4.96 6.34 -9.32
N VAL A 82 5.71 6.39 -8.23
CA VAL A 82 5.25 5.90 -6.94
C VAL A 82 4.72 7.05 -6.09
N VAL A 83 3.45 6.96 -5.69
CA VAL A 83 2.82 7.86 -4.71
C VAL A 83 2.59 7.09 -3.42
N LEU A 84 3.17 7.57 -2.32
CA LEU A 84 3.01 6.97 -0.99
C LEU A 84 1.89 7.68 -0.23
N VAL A 85 0.88 6.94 0.19
CA VAL A 85 -0.07 7.37 1.23
C VAL A 85 0.54 7.01 2.58
N LEU A 86 0.43 7.87 3.59
CA LEU A 86 1.01 7.58 4.91
C LEU A 86 0.31 6.39 5.56
N GLY A 87 1.12 5.45 6.05
CA GLY A 87 0.72 4.43 7.01
C GLY A 87 1.11 4.81 8.43
N ASN A 88 0.72 3.99 9.39
CA ASN A 88 1.06 4.23 10.79
C ASN A 88 2.58 4.16 11.06
N ASN A 89 3.33 3.44 10.23
CA ASN A 89 4.79 3.43 10.34
C ASN A 89 5.38 4.77 9.86
N GLU A 90 4.93 5.29 8.72
CA GLU A 90 5.36 6.60 8.23
C GLU A 90 4.96 7.73 9.17
N GLU A 91 3.77 7.70 9.78
CA GLU A 91 3.35 8.70 10.77
C GLU A 91 4.27 8.73 11.99
N ARG A 92 4.72 7.56 12.46
CA ARG A 92 5.72 7.48 13.53
C ARG A 92 7.06 8.07 13.08
N ILE A 93 7.46 7.83 11.82
CA ILE A 93 8.67 8.40 11.22
C ILE A 93 8.55 9.93 11.18
N VAL A 94 7.43 10.48 10.72
CA VAL A 94 7.18 11.93 10.73
C VAL A 94 7.39 12.49 12.13
N ARG A 95 6.77 11.88 13.14
CA ARG A 95 6.86 12.32 14.52
C ARG A 95 8.28 12.28 15.06
N ASP A 96 9.00 11.17 14.86
CA ASP A 96 10.23 10.87 15.61
C ASP A 96 11.51 11.26 14.86
N LYS A 97 11.46 11.42 13.54
CA LYS A 97 12.63 11.75 12.70
C LYS A 97 12.53 13.09 11.98
N TYR A 98 11.34 13.63 11.86
CA TYR A 98 11.10 14.90 11.20
C TYR A 98 10.42 15.94 12.13
N ASP A 99 10.47 15.71 13.46
CA ASP A 99 9.91 16.63 14.48
C ASP A 99 8.42 16.93 14.26
N GLY A 100 7.66 15.99 13.70
CA GLY A 100 6.26 16.17 13.33
C GLY A 100 6.03 16.94 12.02
N ASP A 101 7.09 17.34 11.33
CA ASP A 101 6.98 18.09 10.07
C ASP A 101 6.82 17.14 8.87
N PHE A 102 5.56 16.95 8.47
CA PHE A 102 5.21 16.16 7.29
C PHE A 102 5.83 16.70 5.99
N GLN A 103 5.91 18.03 5.82
CA GLN A 103 6.45 18.61 4.57
C GLN A 103 7.95 18.33 4.42
N LYS A 104 8.65 18.29 5.54
CA LYS A 104 10.08 17.93 5.57
C LYS A 104 10.27 16.47 5.14
N MET A 105 9.47 15.53 5.69
CA MET A 105 9.49 14.14 5.26
C MET A 105 9.11 13.99 3.79
N ARG A 106 8.01 14.62 3.35
CA ARG A 106 7.56 14.59 1.95
C ARG A 106 8.67 15.01 0.99
N SER A 107 9.35 16.13 1.30
CA SER A 107 10.46 16.63 0.47
C SER A 107 11.64 15.66 0.44
N ASP A 108 11.97 15.03 1.57
CA ASP A 108 13.04 14.00 1.64
C ASP A 108 12.68 12.78 0.79
N LEU A 109 11.48 12.24 0.91
CA LEU A 109 11.07 11.06 0.16
C LEU A 109 10.95 11.32 -1.35
N ILE A 110 10.49 12.50 -1.77
CA ILE A 110 10.53 12.91 -3.19
C ILE A 110 11.98 12.90 -3.70
N SER A 111 12.94 13.39 -2.92
CA SER A 111 14.36 13.35 -3.29
C SER A 111 14.90 11.91 -3.44
N ARG A 112 14.27 10.96 -2.78
CA ARG A 112 14.61 9.52 -2.82
C ARG A 112 13.90 8.75 -3.93
N GLY A 113 13.03 9.40 -4.72
CA GLY A 113 12.44 8.81 -5.93
C GLY A 113 10.94 8.59 -5.90
N PHE A 114 10.25 9.04 -4.84
CA PHE A 114 8.79 9.09 -4.88
C PHE A 114 8.30 10.25 -5.77
N GLU A 115 7.22 10.04 -6.51
CA GLU A 115 6.54 11.11 -7.25
C GLU A 115 5.85 12.07 -6.28
N ASP A 116 5.18 11.52 -5.27
CA ASP A 116 4.56 12.28 -4.20
C ASP A 116 4.39 11.45 -2.92
N VAL A 117 4.14 12.15 -1.80
CA VAL A 117 3.76 11.58 -0.51
C VAL A 117 2.57 12.37 0.02
N ILE A 118 1.47 11.69 0.31
CA ILE A 118 0.21 12.29 0.76
C ILE A 118 -0.26 11.61 2.06
N LYS A 119 -1.12 12.28 2.82
CA LYS A 119 -1.69 11.67 4.04
C LYS A 119 -2.82 10.72 3.70
N ASP A 120 -3.70 11.16 2.84
CA ASP A 120 -4.85 10.49 2.26
C ASP A 120 -5.18 11.18 0.93
N GLY A 121 -6.10 10.63 0.15
CA GLY A 121 -6.45 11.25 -1.13
C GLY A 121 -7.75 10.75 -1.72
N ASP A 122 -8.38 11.59 -2.53
CA ASP A 122 -9.55 11.22 -3.31
C ASP A 122 -9.15 11.11 -4.79
N ILE A 123 -9.57 10.04 -5.43
CA ILE A 123 -9.41 9.78 -6.87
C ILE A 123 -10.74 9.34 -7.47
N GLU A 124 -10.79 9.21 -8.77
CA GLU A 124 -11.92 8.65 -9.50
C GLU A 124 -11.47 7.45 -10.32
N ILE A 125 -12.19 6.35 -10.25
CA ILE A 125 -11.98 5.15 -11.07
C ILE A 125 -13.30 4.82 -11.77
N ASN A 126 -13.31 4.93 -13.09
CA ASN A 126 -14.50 4.66 -13.91
C ASN A 126 -15.76 5.46 -13.48
N GLY A 127 -15.58 6.70 -13.07
CA GLY A 127 -16.68 7.57 -12.59
C GLY A 127 -17.09 7.35 -11.13
N GLU A 128 -16.49 6.37 -10.44
CA GLU A 128 -16.75 6.12 -9.02
C GLU A 128 -15.73 6.86 -8.14
N PRO A 129 -16.18 7.63 -7.15
CA PRO A 129 -15.27 8.28 -6.20
C PRO A 129 -14.65 7.25 -5.27
N ILE A 130 -13.34 7.28 -5.17
CA ILE A 130 -12.53 6.37 -4.36
C ILE A 130 -11.68 7.19 -3.39
N HIS A 131 -11.69 6.83 -2.13
CA HIS A 131 -10.81 7.39 -1.12
C HIS A 131 -9.63 6.46 -0.84
N LEU A 132 -8.42 7.00 -0.86
CA LEU A 132 -7.18 6.31 -0.56
C LEU A 132 -6.78 6.59 0.89
N ILE A 133 -6.69 5.54 1.70
CA ILE A 133 -6.35 5.63 3.11
C ILE A 133 -5.56 4.40 3.54
N HIS A 134 -4.69 4.49 4.54
CA HIS A 134 -4.01 3.30 5.04
C HIS A 134 -4.88 2.51 6.01
N CYS A 135 -5.33 3.14 7.10
CA CYS A 135 -6.08 2.44 8.14
C CYS A 135 -7.60 2.54 7.89
N PRO A 136 -8.32 1.40 7.79
CA PRO A 136 -9.76 1.41 7.52
C PRO A 136 -10.60 2.00 8.65
N VAL A 137 -10.01 2.25 9.83
CA VAL A 137 -10.69 2.96 10.93
C VAL A 137 -10.90 4.44 10.56
N ASP A 138 -9.95 5.03 9.82
CA ASP A 138 -9.95 6.43 9.40
C ASP A 138 -10.65 6.65 8.06
N ARG A 139 -11.44 5.68 7.62
CA ARG A 139 -12.15 5.70 6.34
C ARG A 139 -13.07 6.90 6.18
N LYS A 140 -13.25 7.33 4.94
CA LYS A 140 -14.26 8.32 4.56
C LYS A 140 -15.61 7.63 4.38
N GLU A 141 -16.64 8.11 5.09
CA GLU A 141 -17.98 7.55 5.00
C GLU A 141 -18.66 7.94 3.67
N GLY A 142 -19.47 7.04 3.15
CA GLY A 142 -20.27 7.27 1.94
C GLY A 142 -19.53 7.13 0.62
N VAL A 143 -18.23 6.79 0.66
CA VAL A 143 -17.42 6.49 -0.53
C VAL A 143 -16.73 5.14 -0.36
N ILE A 144 -16.27 4.58 -1.46
CA ILE A 144 -15.45 3.37 -1.43
C ILE A 144 -14.03 3.76 -1.03
N ASN A 145 -13.48 3.05 -0.05
CA ASN A 145 -12.11 3.24 0.36
C ASN A 145 -11.22 2.12 -0.18
N LEU A 146 -10.04 2.46 -0.71
CA LEU A 146 -8.95 1.52 -0.85
C LEU A 146 -8.04 1.67 0.37
N PHE A 147 -7.68 0.56 1.00
CA PHE A 147 -6.94 0.58 2.26
C PHE A 147 -5.93 -0.56 2.38
N GLY A 148 -5.05 -0.49 3.37
CA GLY A 148 -4.09 -1.52 3.79
C GLY A 148 -4.25 -1.86 5.27
N HIS A 149 -3.12 -1.86 6.01
CA HIS A 149 -3.01 -1.96 7.46
C HIS A 149 -3.33 -3.34 8.05
N THR A 150 -4.30 -4.04 7.49
CA THR A 150 -4.82 -5.29 8.08
C THR A 150 -4.19 -6.54 7.46
N HIS A 151 -3.23 -6.36 6.55
CA HIS A 151 -2.56 -7.45 5.84
C HIS A 151 -3.58 -8.48 5.33
N ARG A 152 -3.33 -9.77 5.56
CA ARG A 152 -4.24 -10.88 5.24
C ARG A 152 -5.32 -11.15 6.30
N TRP A 153 -5.31 -10.45 7.44
CA TRP A 153 -6.26 -10.66 8.54
C TRP A 153 -7.69 -10.24 8.21
N THR A 154 -7.87 -9.41 7.20
CA THR A 154 -9.17 -9.11 6.62
C THR A 154 -9.16 -9.49 5.15
N GLY A 155 -10.29 -10.03 4.66
CA GLY A 155 -10.45 -10.34 3.25
C GLY A 155 -10.35 -9.09 2.37
N LEU A 156 -10.29 -9.30 1.06
CA LEU A 156 -10.22 -8.23 0.07
C LEU A 156 -11.29 -7.17 0.26
N TRP A 157 -12.51 -7.60 0.62
CA TRP A 157 -13.67 -6.73 0.64
C TRP A 157 -14.26 -6.56 2.04
N LYS A 158 -14.65 -5.32 2.35
CA LYS A 158 -15.43 -4.93 3.52
C LYS A 158 -16.58 -4.01 3.08
N PRO A 159 -17.65 -3.83 3.88
CA PRO A 159 -18.78 -2.97 3.48
C PRO A 159 -18.39 -1.54 3.08
N PHE A 160 -17.25 -1.07 3.54
CA PHE A 160 -16.76 0.30 3.33
C PHE A 160 -15.60 0.40 2.32
N GLY A 161 -15.05 -0.71 1.81
CA GLY A 161 -13.92 -0.63 0.89
C GLY A 161 -13.21 -1.92 0.61
N LEU A 162 -12.11 -1.82 -0.14
CA LEU A 162 -11.28 -2.91 -0.62
C LEU A 162 -9.89 -2.83 0.00
N ASN A 163 -9.44 -3.93 0.61
CA ASN A 163 -8.06 -4.08 1.07
C ASN A 163 -7.16 -4.40 -0.12
N VAL A 164 -6.17 -3.55 -0.38
CA VAL A 164 -5.18 -3.71 -1.45
C VAL A 164 -3.80 -4.15 -0.94
N GLY A 165 -3.74 -4.69 0.29
CA GLY A 165 -2.52 -5.23 0.86
C GLY A 165 -1.85 -6.25 -0.05
N THR A 166 -0.52 -6.19 -0.13
CA THR A 166 0.28 -7.03 -1.05
C THR A 166 0.06 -8.52 -0.83
N ASP A 167 -0.23 -8.93 0.41
CA ASP A 167 -0.47 -10.31 0.80
C ASP A 167 -1.75 -10.92 0.16
N LEU A 168 -2.67 -10.08 -0.32
CA LEU A 168 -3.96 -10.50 -0.87
C LEU A 168 -3.98 -10.67 -2.40
N ASN A 169 -2.95 -10.23 -3.10
CA ASN A 169 -2.85 -10.34 -4.56
C ASN A 169 -1.55 -11.02 -5.01
N PHE A 170 -1.09 -12.03 -4.28
CA PHE A 170 0.12 -12.79 -4.64
C PHE A 170 1.33 -11.88 -4.87
N PHE A 171 1.51 -10.87 -4.04
CA PHE A 171 2.61 -9.90 -4.12
C PHE A 171 2.68 -9.11 -5.43
N ARG A 172 1.52 -8.89 -6.07
CA ARG A 172 1.34 -8.05 -7.25
C ARG A 172 0.45 -6.87 -6.92
N PRO A 173 0.65 -5.71 -7.54
CA PRO A 173 -0.28 -4.59 -7.35
C PRO A 173 -1.63 -4.93 -8.01
N PHE A 174 -2.71 -4.41 -7.43
CA PHE A 174 -4.02 -4.38 -8.09
C PHE A 174 -4.00 -3.28 -9.16
N SER A 175 -4.44 -3.59 -10.37
CA SER A 175 -4.69 -2.56 -11.39
C SER A 175 -6.06 -1.90 -11.18
N GLU A 176 -6.26 -0.72 -11.76
CA GLU A 176 -7.60 -0.10 -11.79
C GLU A 176 -8.66 -1.01 -12.42
N LYS A 177 -8.27 -1.88 -13.37
CA LYS A 177 -9.18 -2.87 -13.96
C LYS A 177 -9.60 -3.93 -12.95
N ASP A 178 -8.68 -4.36 -12.08
CA ASP A 178 -9.01 -5.29 -10.99
C ASP A 178 -9.98 -4.63 -10.01
N ILE A 179 -9.75 -3.34 -9.69
CA ILE A 179 -10.64 -2.57 -8.83
C ILE A 179 -12.04 -2.46 -9.45
N ILE A 180 -12.15 -2.07 -10.74
CA ILE A 180 -13.44 -1.99 -11.47
C ILE A 180 -14.14 -3.35 -11.43
N TYR A 181 -13.44 -4.43 -11.77
CA TYR A 181 -14.00 -5.78 -11.75
C TYR A 181 -14.56 -6.14 -10.37
N LEU A 182 -13.80 -5.89 -9.31
CA LEU A 182 -14.24 -6.19 -7.95
C LEU A 182 -15.42 -5.32 -7.51
N LEU A 183 -15.49 -4.05 -7.93
CA LEU A 183 -16.60 -3.16 -7.67
C LEU A 183 -17.89 -3.60 -8.38
N GLU A 184 -17.78 -4.00 -9.64
CA GLU A 184 -18.93 -4.45 -10.45
C GLU A 184 -19.50 -5.77 -9.92
N HIS A 185 -18.65 -6.70 -9.45
CA HIS A 185 -19.07 -8.01 -8.96
C HIS A 185 -19.40 -8.04 -7.47
N LYS A 186 -19.16 -6.95 -6.74
CA LYS A 186 -19.50 -6.80 -5.33
C LYS A 186 -20.98 -7.06 -5.05
N ARG A 187 -21.87 -6.56 -5.91
CA ARG A 187 -23.34 -6.68 -5.75
C ARG A 187 -23.80 -8.13 -5.81
N ASP A 188 -23.17 -8.93 -6.67
CA ASP A 188 -23.52 -10.35 -6.83
C ASP A 188 -23.20 -11.18 -5.58
N TRP A 189 -22.20 -10.79 -4.82
CA TRP A 189 -21.83 -11.46 -3.57
C TRP A 189 -22.73 -11.07 -2.39
N CYS A 190 -23.09 -9.80 -2.28
CA CYS A 190 -23.93 -9.28 -1.20
C CYS A 190 -25.43 -9.64 -1.39
N ASP A 191 -25.91 -9.71 -2.64
CA ASP A 191 -27.34 -9.95 -2.93
C ASP A 191 -27.70 -11.46 -2.88
N LYS A 192 -26.74 -12.36 -3.05
CA LYS A 192 -27.01 -13.82 -3.05
C LYS A 192 -27.02 -14.46 -1.67
N ASP A 193 -26.44 -13.81 -0.68
CA ASP A 193 -26.34 -14.33 0.69
C ASP A 193 -26.84 -13.32 1.73
N ALA A 194 -28.13 -13.04 1.73
CA ALA A 194 -28.79 -12.38 2.86
C ALA A 194 -28.62 -13.14 4.19
N ASN A 195 -27.99 -14.32 4.14
CA ASN A 195 -27.64 -15.18 5.27
C ASN A 195 -26.13 -15.41 5.43
N CYS A 196 -25.27 -14.72 4.69
CA CYS A 196 -23.84 -14.80 4.93
C CYS A 196 -23.52 -14.07 6.23
N HIS A 197 -23.54 -14.80 7.31
CA HIS A 197 -22.94 -14.39 8.57
C HIS A 197 -21.44 -14.38 8.37
N CYS A 198 -20.90 -13.23 7.95
CA CYS A 198 -19.47 -12.99 8.01
C CYS A 198 -19.06 -13.00 9.48
N MET A 199 -18.56 -14.17 9.94
CA MET A 199 -17.87 -14.29 11.21
C MET A 199 -16.53 -13.58 11.14
#